data_da352236730cb8783d878d163621ecd4
#
_entry.id   da352236730cb8783d878d163621ecd4
#
_cell.length_a   1.000
_cell.length_b   1.000
_cell.length_c   1.000
_cell.angle_alpha   90.00
_cell.angle_beta   90.00
_cell.angle_gamma   90.00
#
_symmetry.space_group_name_H-M   'P 1'
#
loop_
_entity.id
_entity.type
_entity.pdbx_description
1 polymer ?
#
loop_
_entity_poly.entity_id
_entity_poly.type
_entity_poly.pdbx_seq_one_letter_code
_entity_poly.pdbx_strand_id
1 'polypeptide(L)'
;GAVIRDISLPHTKYALPAYYVVAPAEASSNLARYDGVRYGHRAKLAQRDGITEMYEKTRAEGFGKEVQRRVMIGTYVLSAGFYDAYYNRARKVRALIKRDFETVFAEGVDAMLTPATPSAAFGLGEMADADPVAMYLNDVFTVTVNLAGLPGIAVPAGLDK
;
A
#
# COMPACT_ATOMS: atom_id res chain seq x y z
N GLY A 1 -35.45 -8.60 -2.86
CA GLY A 1 -34.19 -8.60 -3.62
C GLY A 1 -33.43 -7.29 -3.41
N ALA A 2 -32.16 -7.21 -3.78
CA ALA A 2 -31.36 -5.98 -3.69
C ALA A 2 -31.78 -4.99 -4.78
N VAL A 3 -31.71 -3.70 -4.47
CA VAL A 3 -31.87 -2.61 -5.45
C VAL A 3 -30.46 -2.19 -5.87
N ILE A 4 -30.20 -2.23 -7.18
CA ILE A 4 -28.90 -1.83 -7.75
C ILE A 4 -28.98 -0.37 -8.18
N ARG A 5 -27.97 0.41 -7.80
CA ARG A 5 -27.82 1.82 -8.13
C ARG A 5 -26.37 2.12 -8.55
N ASP A 6 -26.19 2.81 -9.66
CA ASP A 6 -24.88 3.30 -10.06
C ASP A 6 -24.43 4.43 -9.11
N ILE A 7 -23.15 4.38 -8.73
CA ILE A 7 -22.51 5.37 -7.86
C ILE A 7 -21.26 5.94 -8.53
N SER A 8 -20.81 7.09 -8.05
CA SER A 8 -19.57 7.72 -8.49
C SER A 8 -18.67 8.03 -7.30
N LEU A 9 -17.37 7.71 -7.44
CA LEU A 9 -16.31 8.05 -6.50
C LEU A 9 -15.25 8.90 -7.24
N PRO A 10 -15.46 10.21 -7.39
CA PRO A 10 -14.70 11.06 -8.33
C PRO A 10 -13.20 11.17 -8.00
N HIS A 11 -12.80 10.96 -6.74
CA HIS A 11 -11.40 11.03 -6.31
C HIS A 11 -10.64 9.70 -6.44
N THR A 12 -11.27 8.60 -6.86
CA THR A 12 -10.64 7.27 -7.03
C THR A 12 -9.41 7.33 -7.94
N LYS A 13 -9.42 8.16 -8.97
CA LYS A 13 -8.28 8.36 -9.89
C LYS A 13 -6.97 8.79 -9.21
N TYR A 14 -7.05 9.33 -7.99
CA TYR A 14 -5.90 9.76 -7.21
C TYR A 14 -5.48 8.72 -6.15
N ALA A 15 -6.21 7.61 -6.03
CA ALA A 15 -6.01 6.65 -4.95
C ALA A 15 -4.65 5.95 -5.04
N LEU A 16 -4.30 5.44 -6.22
CA LEU A 16 -3.06 4.73 -6.43
C LEU A 16 -1.82 5.61 -6.12
N PRO A 17 -1.67 6.82 -6.70
CA PRO A 17 -0.58 7.72 -6.32
C PRO A 17 -0.55 8.07 -4.83
N ALA A 18 -1.70 8.34 -4.21
CA ALA A 18 -1.77 8.66 -2.78
C ALA A 18 -1.35 7.46 -1.91
N TYR A 19 -1.74 6.25 -2.28
CA TYR A 19 -1.35 5.01 -1.60
C TYR A 19 0.16 4.81 -1.63
N TYR A 20 0.80 4.96 -2.81
CA TYR A 20 2.25 4.78 -2.96
C TYR A 20 3.10 5.88 -2.33
N VAL A 21 2.48 6.92 -1.82
CA VAL A 21 3.11 7.91 -0.92
C VAL A 21 2.88 7.53 0.54
N VAL A 22 1.63 7.30 0.94
CA VAL A 22 1.26 7.09 2.36
C VAL A 22 1.76 5.75 2.88
N ALA A 23 1.52 4.65 2.16
CA ALA A 23 1.87 3.32 2.63
C ALA A 23 3.38 3.11 2.83
N PRO A 24 4.26 3.50 1.89
CA PRO A 24 5.70 3.47 2.13
C PRO A 24 6.17 4.38 3.27
N ALA A 25 5.59 5.57 3.42
CA ALA A 25 5.91 6.47 4.51
C ALA A 25 5.59 5.84 5.88
N GLU A 26 4.40 5.27 6.04
CA GLU A 26 4.01 4.58 7.26
C GLU A 26 4.83 3.29 7.48
N ALA A 27 5.10 2.52 6.41
CA ALA A 27 5.93 1.32 6.49
C ALA A 27 7.36 1.64 6.94
N SER A 28 7.99 2.69 6.43
CA SER A 28 9.35 3.09 6.83
C SER A 28 9.43 3.42 8.32
N SER A 29 8.43 4.11 8.85
CA SER A 29 8.32 4.43 10.28
C SER A 29 8.04 3.19 11.14
N ASN A 30 7.07 2.36 10.72
CA ASN A 30 6.66 1.18 11.48
C ASN A 30 7.75 0.10 11.50
N LEU A 31 8.42 -0.12 10.37
CA LEU A 31 9.49 -1.12 10.24
C LEU A 31 10.84 -0.67 10.82
N ALA A 32 10.96 0.58 11.29
CA ALA A 32 12.14 1.03 12.03
C ALA A 32 12.40 0.18 13.30
N ARG A 33 11.36 -0.43 13.85
CA ARG A 33 11.45 -1.29 15.05
C ARG A 33 12.10 -2.65 14.81
N TYR A 34 12.18 -3.08 13.55
CA TYR A 34 12.82 -4.36 13.17
C TYR A 34 14.31 -4.12 12.94
N ASP A 35 15.03 -3.91 14.02
CA ASP A 35 16.45 -3.58 14.07
C ASP A 35 17.32 -4.72 14.60
N GLY A 36 16.68 -5.87 14.99
CA GLY A 36 17.37 -7.03 15.55
C GLY A 36 17.76 -6.91 17.03
N VAL A 37 17.35 -5.84 17.73
CA VAL A 37 17.71 -5.64 19.15
C VAL A 37 16.82 -6.43 20.09
N ARG A 38 15.50 -6.27 19.98
CA ARG A 38 14.54 -6.84 20.95
C ARG A 38 13.83 -8.08 20.42
N TYR A 39 13.55 -8.13 19.13
CA TYR A 39 12.78 -9.20 18.50
C TYR A 39 13.06 -9.28 16.98
N GLY A 40 12.58 -10.34 16.37
CA GLY A 40 12.72 -10.59 14.94
C GLY A 40 14.08 -11.16 14.57
N HIS A 41 14.37 -11.11 13.27
CA HIS A 41 15.65 -11.56 12.74
C HIS A 41 16.79 -10.67 13.25
N ARG A 42 17.92 -11.31 13.61
CA ARG A 42 19.20 -10.64 13.89
C ARG A 42 20.28 -11.30 13.05
N ALA A 43 21.00 -10.53 12.28
CA ALA A 43 22.15 -10.98 11.50
C ALA A 43 23.28 -11.52 12.41
N LYS A 44 24.03 -12.47 11.90
CA LYS A 44 25.27 -12.91 12.56
C LYS A 44 26.33 -11.83 12.43
N LEU A 45 26.88 -11.41 13.56
CA LEU A 45 27.90 -10.37 13.63
C LEU A 45 29.29 -10.96 13.68
N ALA A 46 30.25 -10.30 13.01
CA ALA A 46 31.66 -10.56 13.20
C ALA A 46 32.16 -9.88 14.50
N GLN A 47 33.31 -10.30 15.01
CA GLN A 47 33.88 -9.81 16.26
C GLN A 47 34.12 -8.28 16.28
N ARG A 48 34.26 -7.66 15.10
CA ARG A 48 34.51 -6.21 14.95
C ARG A 48 33.29 -5.40 14.59
N ASP A 49 32.12 -6.05 14.41
CA ASP A 49 30.89 -5.37 14.06
C ASP A 49 30.35 -4.62 15.28
N GLY A 50 30.04 -3.35 15.08
CA GLY A 50 29.36 -2.52 16.06
C GLY A 50 27.83 -2.52 15.88
N ILE A 51 27.17 -1.58 16.53
CA ILE A 51 25.70 -1.46 16.48
C ILE A 51 25.19 -1.03 15.10
N THR A 52 25.94 -0.22 14.40
CA THR A 52 25.59 0.23 13.05
C THR A 52 25.59 -0.95 12.08
N GLU A 53 26.65 -1.74 12.06
CA GLU A 53 26.73 -2.94 11.24
C GLU A 53 25.65 -3.97 11.59
N MET A 54 25.29 -4.07 12.86
CA MET A 54 24.19 -4.93 13.30
C MET A 54 22.86 -4.48 12.66
N TYR A 55 22.55 -3.20 12.68
CA TYR A 55 21.33 -2.68 12.06
C TYR A 55 21.34 -2.87 10.54
N GLU A 56 22.43 -2.51 9.88
CA GLU A 56 22.55 -2.61 8.43
C GLU A 56 22.42 -4.05 7.95
N LYS A 57 23.19 -5.00 8.52
CA LYS A 57 23.15 -6.42 8.16
C LYS A 57 21.78 -7.03 8.45
N THR A 58 21.23 -6.78 9.63
CA THR A 58 19.94 -7.32 10.05
C THR A 58 18.83 -6.89 9.08
N ARG A 59 18.79 -5.64 8.73
CA ARG A 59 17.75 -5.10 7.83
C ARG A 59 17.99 -5.51 6.37
N ALA A 60 19.24 -5.60 5.94
CA ALA A 60 19.58 -6.07 4.60
C ALA A 60 19.21 -7.55 4.38
N GLU A 61 19.45 -8.40 5.38
CA GLU A 61 19.12 -9.82 5.33
C GLU A 61 17.62 -10.09 5.57
N GLY A 62 17.02 -9.36 6.51
CA GLY A 62 15.67 -9.60 6.99
C GLY A 62 14.57 -9.02 6.09
N PHE A 63 14.84 -7.98 5.31
CA PHE A 63 13.87 -7.39 4.42
C PHE A 63 14.08 -7.83 2.97
N GLY A 64 13.01 -8.36 2.35
CA GLY A 64 13.01 -8.64 0.93
C GLY A 64 13.11 -7.35 0.10
N LYS A 65 13.51 -7.47 -1.17
CA LYS A 65 13.78 -6.34 -2.08
C LYS A 65 12.64 -5.31 -2.18
N GLU A 66 11.39 -5.77 -2.20
CA GLU A 66 10.24 -4.86 -2.28
C GLU A 66 10.05 -4.08 -0.98
N VAL A 67 10.23 -4.71 0.19
CA VAL A 67 10.17 -4.02 1.48
C VAL A 67 11.29 -2.98 1.61
N GLN A 68 12.51 -3.33 1.20
CA GLN A 68 13.65 -2.40 1.16
C GLN A 68 13.31 -1.17 0.30
N ARG A 69 12.77 -1.38 -0.91
CA ARG A 69 12.35 -0.31 -1.82
C ARG A 69 11.32 0.60 -1.15
N ARG A 70 10.27 0.04 -0.55
CA ARG A 70 9.22 0.81 0.13
C ARG A 70 9.75 1.59 1.33
N VAL A 71 10.65 1.03 2.12
CA VAL A 71 11.29 1.72 3.24
C VAL A 71 12.13 2.91 2.73
N MET A 72 12.88 2.75 1.63
CA MET A 72 13.65 3.83 1.03
C MET A 72 12.75 4.95 0.51
N ILE A 73 11.70 4.61 -0.25
CA ILE A 73 10.71 5.58 -0.74
C ILE A 73 10.05 6.32 0.43
N GLY A 74 9.63 5.59 1.46
CA GLY A 74 8.99 6.17 2.63
C GLY A 74 9.90 7.12 3.40
N THR A 75 11.17 6.77 3.57
CA THR A 75 12.17 7.64 4.20
C THR A 75 12.37 8.92 3.40
N TYR A 76 12.44 8.82 2.07
CA TYR A 76 12.53 9.99 1.19
C TYR A 76 11.32 10.90 1.32
N VAL A 77 10.12 10.34 1.26
CA VAL A 77 8.85 11.08 1.37
C VAL A 77 8.72 11.81 2.71
N LEU A 78 9.25 11.23 3.79
CA LEU A 78 9.21 11.81 5.13
C LEU A 78 10.36 12.80 5.40
N SER A 79 11.32 12.92 4.48
CA SER A 79 12.47 13.82 4.68
C SER A 79 12.09 15.29 4.53
N ALA A 80 12.94 16.16 5.07
CA ALA A 80 12.76 17.60 5.01
C ALA A 80 12.65 18.09 3.56
N GLY A 81 11.69 18.98 3.29
CA GLY A 81 11.39 19.50 1.95
C GLY A 81 10.41 18.65 1.13
N PHE A 82 10.25 17.35 1.43
CA PHE A 82 9.33 16.47 0.71
C PHE A 82 8.08 16.10 1.52
N TYR A 83 8.14 16.22 2.84
CA TYR A 83 7.04 15.90 3.74
C TYR A 83 5.76 16.66 3.39
N ASP A 84 5.81 17.96 3.23
CA ASP A 84 4.63 18.76 2.88
C ASP A 84 4.21 18.58 1.44
N ALA A 85 5.17 18.50 0.52
CA ALA A 85 4.91 18.38 -0.90
C ALA A 85 4.24 17.03 -1.27
N TYR A 86 4.61 15.95 -0.60
CA TYR A 86 4.12 14.61 -0.91
C TYR A 86 3.22 14.04 0.19
N TYR A 87 3.72 13.85 1.40
CA TYR A 87 2.99 13.14 2.45
C TYR A 87 1.73 13.88 2.90
N ASN A 88 1.84 15.17 3.22
CA ASN A 88 0.69 15.96 3.63
C ASN A 88 -0.32 16.13 2.49
N ARG A 89 0.15 16.25 1.25
CA ARG A 89 -0.73 16.30 0.08
C ARG A 89 -1.49 14.99 -0.11
N ALA A 90 -0.80 13.85 -0.01
CA ALA A 90 -1.43 12.52 -0.11
C ALA A 90 -2.46 12.29 1.01
N ARG A 91 -2.18 12.73 2.24
CA ARG A 91 -3.16 12.69 3.34
C ARG A 91 -4.42 13.50 3.05
N LYS A 92 -4.28 14.69 2.44
CA LYS A 92 -5.43 15.50 2.01
C LYS A 92 -6.26 14.78 0.94
N VAL A 93 -5.59 14.19 -0.03
CA VAL A 93 -6.26 13.37 -1.08
C VAL A 93 -6.98 12.17 -0.46
N ARG A 94 -6.35 11.47 0.50
CA ARG A 94 -6.98 10.38 1.25
C ARG A 94 -8.28 10.83 1.92
N ALA A 95 -8.31 12.03 2.52
CA ALA A 95 -9.51 12.57 3.14
C ALA A 95 -10.64 12.83 2.11
N LEU A 96 -10.31 13.25 0.89
CA LEU A 96 -11.29 13.41 -0.19
C LEU A 96 -11.84 12.07 -0.65
N ILE A 97 -10.98 11.06 -0.83
CA ILE A 97 -11.39 9.69 -1.17
C ILE A 97 -12.35 9.16 -0.11
N LYS A 98 -12.01 9.28 1.17
CA LYS A 98 -12.88 8.85 2.27
C LYS A 98 -14.25 9.54 2.19
N ARG A 99 -14.29 10.84 1.93
CA ARG A 99 -15.53 11.62 1.81
C ARG A 99 -16.43 11.11 0.67
N ASP A 100 -15.87 10.67 -0.45
CA ASP A 100 -16.65 10.09 -1.55
C ASP A 100 -17.47 8.89 -1.04
N PHE A 101 -16.85 7.97 -0.31
CA PHE A 101 -17.53 6.82 0.29
C PHE A 101 -18.57 7.25 1.33
N GLU A 102 -18.23 8.16 2.23
CA GLU A 102 -19.14 8.68 3.26
C GLU A 102 -20.39 9.30 2.63
N THR A 103 -20.24 10.04 1.53
CA THR A 103 -21.35 10.63 0.80
C THR A 103 -22.28 9.56 0.23
N VAL A 104 -21.73 8.54 -0.43
CA VAL A 104 -22.54 7.46 -1.03
C VAL A 104 -23.29 6.67 0.04
N PHE A 105 -22.65 6.36 1.17
CA PHE A 105 -23.34 5.68 2.30
C PHE A 105 -24.42 6.57 2.93
N ALA A 106 -24.16 7.87 3.07
CA ALA A 106 -25.16 8.81 3.59
C ALA A 106 -26.40 8.93 2.70
N GLU A 107 -26.29 8.63 1.41
CA GLU A 107 -27.39 8.56 0.46
C GLU A 107 -28.18 7.24 0.50
N GLY A 108 -27.90 6.36 1.47
CA GLY A 108 -28.64 5.14 1.71
C GLY A 108 -28.16 3.91 0.92
N VAL A 109 -26.90 3.89 0.49
CA VAL A 109 -26.25 2.68 -0.05
C VAL A 109 -25.78 1.82 1.11
N ASP A 110 -26.16 0.54 1.12
CA ASP A 110 -25.78 -0.40 2.20
C ASP A 110 -24.43 -1.08 1.92
N ALA A 111 -24.12 -1.36 0.64
CA ALA A 111 -22.89 -2.00 0.22
C ALA A 111 -22.48 -1.56 -1.18
N MET A 112 -21.19 -1.55 -1.46
CA MET A 112 -20.64 -1.24 -2.79
C MET A 112 -20.03 -2.49 -3.41
N LEU A 113 -20.31 -2.72 -4.70
CA LEU A 113 -19.74 -3.80 -5.50
C LEU A 113 -18.76 -3.21 -6.51
N THR A 114 -17.55 -3.76 -6.56
CA THR A 114 -16.50 -3.35 -7.49
C THR A 114 -15.66 -4.56 -7.89
N PRO A 115 -14.98 -4.58 -9.05
CA PRO A 115 -13.94 -5.55 -9.31
C PRO A 115 -12.85 -5.52 -8.24
N ALA A 116 -12.24 -6.65 -7.94
CA ALA A 116 -11.11 -6.72 -7.01
C ALA A 116 -9.77 -6.47 -7.72
N THR A 117 -9.64 -6.92 -8.99
CA THR A 117 -8.45 -6.78 -9.82
C THR A 117 -8.84 -6.42 -11.26
N PRO A 118 -7.93 -5.81 -12.05
CA PRO A 118 -8.19 -5.48 -13.46
C PRO A 118 -8.33 -6.69 -14.38
N SER A 119 -7.74 -7.82 -14.00
CA SER A 119 -7.69 -9.05 -14.79
C SER A 119 -7.75 -10.29 -13.90
N ALA A 120 -7.88 -11.45 -14.52
CA ALA A 120 -7.64 -12.72 -13.88
C ALA A 120 -6.14 -12.87 -13.47
N ALA A 121 -5.82 -13.95 -12.75
CA ALA A 121 -4.45 -14.24 -12.36
C ALA A 121 -3.55 -14.40 -13.59
N PHE A 122 -2.37 -13.82 -13.55
CA PHE A 122 -1.33 -14.02 -14.57
C PHE A 122 -0.58 -15.33 -14.34
N GLY A 123 0.11 -15.83 -15.39
CA GLY A 123 0.90 -17.07 -15.33
C GLY A 123 2.09 -16.96 -14.38
N LEU A 124 2.53 -18.12 -13.87
CA LEU A 124 3.72 -18.20 -13.03
C LEU A 124 4.94 -17.68 -13.79
N GLY A 125 5.63 -16.69 -13.23
CA GLY A 125 6.80 -16.07 -13.84
C GLY A 125 6.52 -15.00 -14.90
N GLU A 126 5.28 -14.84 -15.36
CA GLU A 126 4.92 -13.86 -16.41
C GLU A 126 5.28 -12.43 -16.02
N MET A 127 5.19 -12.09 -14.75
CA MET A 127 5.49 -10.75 -14.22
C MET A 127 6.90 -10.64 -13.61
N ALA A 128 7.75 -11.65 -13.76
CA ALA A 128 9.08 -11.67 -13.12
C ALA A 128 9.98 -10.50 -13.56
N ASP A 129 9.92 -10.17 -14.86
CA ASP A 129 10.71 -9.09 -15.48
C ASP A 129 9.87 -7.85 -15.82
N ALA A 130 8.61 -7.80 -15.34
CA ALA A 130 7.74 -6.66 -15.60
C ALA A 130 8.18 -5.41 -14.85
N ASP A 131 7.86 -4.24 -15.41
CA ASP A 131 7.98 -2.97 -14.70
C ASP A 131 7.20 -3.03 -13.37
N PRO A 132 7.83 -2.70 -12.24
CA PRO A 132 7.14 -2.61 -10.95
C PRO A 132 5.84 -1.80 -10.99
N VAL A 133 5.76 -0.77 -11.84
CA VAL A 133 4.53 0.03 -12.02
C VAL A 133 3.40 -0.81 -12.59
N ALA A 134 3.67 -1.73 -13.51
CA ALA A 134 2.67 -2.64 -14.06
C ALA A 134 2.06 -3.55 -12.97
N MET A 135 2.89 -4.05 -12.06
CA MET A 135 2.41 -4.79 -10.88
C MET A 135 1.53 -3.94 -9.98
N TYR A 136 1.92 -2.70 -9.75
CA TYR A 136 1.18 -1.78 -8.88
C TYR A 136 -0.20 -1.41 -9.43
N LEU A 137 -0.40 -1.43 -10.74
CA LEU A 137 -1.71 -1.18 -11.35
C LEU A 137 -2.76 -2.25 -10.99
N ASN A 138 -2.35 -3.44 -10.55
CA ASN A 138 -3.27 -4.46 -10.04
C ASN A 138 -4.00 -4.02 -8.76
N ASP A 139 -3.46 -3.07 -8.03
CA ASP A 139 -4.03 -2.57 -6.77
C ASP A 139 -5.12 -1.49 -6.98
N VAL A 140 -5.40 -1.08 -8.22
CA VAL A 140 -6.23 0.10 -8.53
C VAL A 140 -7.62 0.06 -7.88
N PHE A 141 -8.23 -1.10 -7.74
CA PHE A 141 -9.57 -1.25 -7.14
C PHE A 141 -9.54 -1.45 -5.63
N THR A 142 -8.44 -1.95 -5.06
CA THR A 142 -8.36 -2.28 -3.63
C THR A 142 -7.85 -1.14 -2.76
N VAL A 143 -7.02 -0.26 -3.30
CA VAL A 143 -6.41 0.83 -2.52
C VAL A 143 -7.41 1.86 -2.01
N THR A 144 -8.52 2.09 -2.71
CA THR A 144 -9.53 3.08 -2.33
C THR A 144 -10.18 2.74 -1.00
N VAL A 145 -10.62 1.49 -0.82
CA VAL A 145 -11.24 0.99 0.40
C VAL A 145 -10.26 1.06 1.57
N ASN A 146 -9.00 0.67 1.34
CA ASN A 146 -7.92 0.78 2.34
C ASN A 146 -7.66 2.23 2.76
N LEU A 147 -7.58 3.17 1.80
CA LEU A 147 -7.38 4.59 2.09
C LEU A 147 -8.56 5.21 2.83
N ALA A 148 -9.78 4.79 2.51
CA ALA A 148 -11.00 5.23 3.20
C ALA A 148 -11.13 4.65 4.62
N GLY A 149 -10.44 3.55 4.93
CA GLY A 149 -10.52 2.87 6.23
C GLY A 149 -11.82 2.09 6.40
N LEU A 150 -12.33 1.52 5.32
CA LEU A 150 -13.57 0.74 5.30
C LEU A 150 -13.28 -0.76 5.26
N PRO A 151 -14.18 -1.60 5.79
CA PRO A 151 -14.09 -3.04 5.62
C PRO A 151 -14.36 -3.43 4.17
N GLY A 152 -13.69 -4.48 3.71
CA GLY A 152 -13.90 -5.07 2.39
C GLY A 152 -13.80 -6.58 2.43
N ILE A 153 -14.52 -7.25 1.53
CA ILE A 153 -14.47 -8.69 1.36
C ILE A 153 -14.38 -9.02 -0.13
N ALA A 154 -13.47 -9.91 -0.49
CA ALA A 154 -13.42 -10.47 -1.83
C ALA A 154 -14.14 -11.82 -1.86
N VAL A 155 -15.02 -11.97 -2.83
CA VAL A 155 -15.78 -13.22 -3.05
C VAL A 155 -15.60 -13.70 -4.48
N PRO A 156 -15.57 -15.02 -4.73
CA PRO A 156 -15.52 -15.55 -6.08
C PRO A 156 -16.74 -15.10 -6.89
N ALA A 157 -16.52 -14.61 -8.10
CA ALA A 157 -17.58 -14.15 -8.99
C ALA A 157 -17.78 -15.10 -10.20
N GLY A 158 -16.84 -15.99 -10.46
CA GLY A 158 -16.84 -16.95 -11.56
C GLY A 158 -15.42 -17.33 -11.95
N LEU A 159 -15.31 -18.09 -13.04
CA LEU A 159 -14.03 -18.48 -13.64
C LEU A 159 -13.81 -17.66 -14.91
N ASP A 160 -12.55 -17.36 -15.20
CA ASP A 160 -12.12 -16.87 -16.50
C ASP A 160 -12.20 -18.00 -17.55
N LYS A 161 -12.24 -17.64 -18.83
CA LYS A 161 -12.34 -18.59 -19.93
C LYS A 161 -11.03 -19.30 -20.19
#